data_ecef8b2bd0629fcabb5385d8c75f3ff0
#
_entry.id   ecef8b2bd0629fcabb5385d8c75f3ff0
#
_cell.length_a   1.000
_cell.length_b   1.000
_cell.length_c   1.000
_cell.angle_alpha   90.00
_cell.angle_beta   90.00
_cell.angle_gamma   90.00
#
_symmetry.space_group_name_H-M   'P 1'
#
loop_
_entity.id
_entity.type
_entity.pdbx_description
1 polymer ?
#
loop_
_entity_poly.entity_id
_entity_poly.type
_entity_poly.pdbx_seq_one_letter_code
_entity_poly.pdbx_strand_id
1 'polypeptide(L)'
;MTSLLRILRFAPQLHRLYLGIAVSSVLAAVLALATPFLIGAATDRIVAAVAGETDVAEAVTAVTWLAVAFLAVEVATTLVVSVGGYWGDVMAARMRTILSTRYFEQLLHLPQRYFDTAITGRVVNRLNRTINEITQFLQFFANNAFTMLVTTAAVLVITAFYWWPLAILLAVVFPVYMWLTARTSAKWQVWEGEKNTEVDVASGRFAEVVSQMSVVRAYNRQDHELTGFRDRFLRTVEITRQQSRFWHGMDAGRRLALNVAFGAMYLIVFVRTAQGLFSVGDMVILLQLMNMARQPIFSMSFLVDSAQRAVAGSKDYFEVLAEERERAGGAALAAASASAESAGADAPRVPAEPRADVVPGAPDVPADVPAVRFDEVSFAYDADASRPVLDRVSFDIPRGARVALVGESGGGKSTIAHLLLGLYPVTSGRIEVFGQDVAGLDLAVLRGRIATVFQEPSLFSGTVRENIAYADPDASDERVRAAAEAAYAHRFVEAFDDGYEQVIGERGLRLSGGQKQRIAVARAVLKDAPILVLDEATSALDTKSERLVQAALEELMVGRSSLIVAHRLSTIASVDRIVTLRGGQVQEVGTPAELAASGGIYAQLLELQKAGTQEARKMLKEYGLSG
;
A
#
# COMPACT_ATOMS: atom_id res chain seq x y z
N MET A 1 -14.44 -15.25 -8.75
CA MET A 1 -15.11 -14.40 -9.77
C MET A 1 -15.87 -13.22 -9.16
N THR A 2 -16.56 -13.37 -8.03
CA THR A 2 -17.26 -12.28 -7.34
C THR A 2 -16.35 -11.09 -7.00
N SER A 3 -15.11 -11.35 -6.58
CA SER A 3 -14.12 -10.32 -6.22
C SER A 3 -13.65 -9.47 -7.43
N LEU A 4 -13.41 -10.09 -8.59
CA LEU A 4 -13.03 -9.36 -9.82
C LEU A 4 -14.20 -8.51 -10.36
N LEU A 5 -15.42 -9.03 -10.34
CA LEU A 5 -16.61 -8.25 -10.69
C LEU A 5 -16.82 -7.07 -9.72
N ARG A 6 -16.48 -7.27 -8.44
CA ARG A 6 -16.49 -6.18 -7.46
C ARG A 6 -15.49 -5.08 -7.81
N ILE A 7 -14.27 -5.43 -8.31
CA ILE A 7 -13.28 -4.45 -8.77
C ILE A 7 -13.80 -3.63 -9.96
N LEU A 8 -14.39 -4.28 -10.96
CA LEU A 8 -14.95 -3.56 -12.11
C LEU A 8 -16.07 -2.59 -11.69
N ARG A 9 -16.94 -3.01 -10.76
CA ARG A 9 -17.98 -2.15 -10.18
C ARG A 9 -17.42 -1.04 -9.28
N PHE A 10 -16.22 -1.24 -8.76
CA PHE A 10 -15.55 -0.29 -7.88
C PHE A 10 -15.02 0.95 -8.60
N ALA A 11 -14.91 0.89 -9.95
CA ALA A 11 -14.46 2.01 -10.79
C ALA A 11 -15.45 2.34 -11.90
N PRO A 12 -16.66 2.83 -11.55
CA PRO A 12 -17.70 3.16 -12.54
C PRO A 12 -17.28 4.26 -13.50
N GLN A 13 -16.31 5.10 -13.13
CA GLN A 13 -15.75 6.19 -13.95
C GLN A 13 -15.10 5.66 -15.25
N LEU A 14 -14.78 4.37 -15.34
CA LEU A 14 -14.14 3.77 -16.50
C LEU A 14 -15.12 3.15 -17.50
N HIS A 15 -16.45 3.31 -17.31
CA HIS A 15 -17.48 2.68 -18.16
C HIS A 15 -17.31 3.00 -19.66
N ARG A 16 -16.90 4.24 -20.01
CA ARG A 16 -16.64 4.62 -21.40
C ARG A 16 -15.49 3.83 -22.03
N LEU A 17 -14.42 3.57 -21.24
CA LEU A 17 -13.30 2.76 -21.70
C LEU A 17 -13.71 1.29 -21.80
N TYR A 18 -14.49 0.76 -20.86
CA TYR A 18 -15.01 -0.62 -20.96
C TYR A 18 -15.87 -0.82 -22.21
N LEU A 19 -16.76 0.14 -22.51
CA LEU A 19 -17.57 0.10 -23.71
C LEU A 19 -16.71 0.18 -24.98
N GLY A 20 -15.73 1.10 -25.03
CA GLY A 20 -14.80 1.23 -26.15
C GLY A 20 -14.02 -0.06 -26.40
N ILE A 21 -13.49 -0.69 -25.36
CA ILE A 21 -12.78 -1.97 -25.42
C ILE A 21 -13.72 -3.07 -25.95
N ALA A 22 -14.95 -3.15 -25.44
CA ALA A 22 -15.92 -4.15 -25.88
C ALA A 22 -16.26 -3.99 -27.36
N VAL A 23 -16.53 -2.75 -27.80
CA VAL A 23 -16.85 -2.44 -29.21
C VAL A 23 -15.65 -2.76 -30.12
N SER A 24 -14.45 -2.30 -29.77
CA SER A 24 -13.23 -2.58 -30.56
C SER A 24 -12.94 -4.07 -30.65
N SER A 25 -13.12 -4.82 -29.55
CA SER A 25 -12.91 -6.26 -29.53
C SER A 25 -13.90 -7.03 -30.41
N VAL A 26 -15.18 -6.65 -30.36
CA VAL A 26 -16.20 -7.26 -31.25
C VAL A 26 -15.91 -6.92 -32.71
N LEU A 27 -15.57 -5.67 -33.01
CA LEU A 27 -15.24 -5.25 -34.38
C LEU A 27 -13.98 -5.94 -34.89
N ALA A 28 -12.94 -6.06 -34.06
CA ALA A 28 -11.73 -6.80 -34.40
C ALA A 28 -12.02 -8.29 -34.68
N ALA A 29 -12.90 -8.91 -33.87
CA ALA A 29 -13.30 -10.31 -34.09
C ALA A 29 -14.07 -10.47 -35.42
N VAL A 30 -14.99 -9.58 -35.75
CA VAL A 30 -15.74 -9.61 -37.02
C VAL A 30 -14.80 -9.44 -38.20
N LEU A 31 -13.87 -8.47 -38.13
CA LEU A 31 -12.89 -8.27 -39.21
C LEU A 31 -11.96 -9.48 -39.38
N ALA A 32 -11.45 -10.04 -38.28
CA ALA A 32 -10.59 -11.23 -38.32
C ALA A 32 -11.30 -12.45 -38.93
N LEU A 33 -12.63 -12.57 -38.69
CA LEU A 33 -13.44 -13.64 -39.28
C LEU A 33 -13.71 -13.45 -40.77
N ALA A 34 -13.61 -12.25 -41.31
CA ALA A 34 -13.76 -12.01 -42.74
C ALA A 34 -12.61 -12.63 -43.57
N THR A 35 -11.41 -12.67 -43.01
CA THR A 35 -10.19 -13.20 -43.65
C THR A 35 -10.35 -14.67 -44.19
N PRO A 36 -10.83 -15.67 -43.43
CA PRO A 36 -11.10 -17.01 -43.90
C PRO A 36 -12.04 -17.06 -45.12
N PHE A 37 -13.10 -16.24 -45.08
CA PHE A 37 -14.09 -16.20 -46.18
C PHE A 37 -13.53 -15.61 -47.47
N LEU A 38 -12.73 -14.55 -47.39
CA LEU A 38 -12.08 -13.93 -48.53
C LEU A 38 -11.11 -14.91 -49.21
N ILE A 39 -10.32 -15.64 -48.41
CA ILE A 39 -9.37 -16.63 -48.93
C ILE A 39 -10.10 -17.83 -49.51
N GLY A 40 -11.16 -18.31 -48.86
CA GLY A 40 -11.98 -19.41 -49.36
C GLY A 40 -12.64 -19.06 -50.70
N ALA A 41 -13.25 -17.87 -50.80
CA ALA A 41 -13.86 -17.38 -52.03
C ALA A 41 -12.83 -17.21 -53.16
N ALA A 42 -11.63 -16.71 -52.86
CA ALA A 42 -10.54 -16.64 -53.85
C ALA A 42 -10.10 -18.02 -54.31
N THR A 43 -10.02 -19.00 -53.38
CA THR A 43 -9.67 -20.38 -53.69
C THR A 43 -10.68 -21.03 -54.65
N ASP A 44 -12.00 -20.89 -54.36
CA ASP A 44 -13.03 -21.46 -55.23
C ASP A 44 -13.02 -20.83 -56.64
N ARG A 45 -12.78 -19.51 -56.74
CA ARG A 45 -12.63 -18.84 -58.05
C ARG A 45 -11.43 -19.35 -58.83
N ILE A 46 -10.30 -19.58 -58.16
CA ILE A 46 -9.10 -20.15 -58.82
C ILE A 46 -9.37 -21.58 -59.27
N VAL A 47 -10.00 -22.40 -58.44
CA VAL A 47 -10.31 -23.82 -58.76
C VAL A 47 -11.26 -23.89 -59.96
N ALA A 48 -12.32 -23.06 -60.00
CA ALA A 48 -13.26 -23.00 -61.11
C ALA A 48 -12.59 -22.58 -62.44
N ALA A 49 -11.64 -21.62 -62.40
CA ALA A 49 -10.87 -21.21 -63.57
C ALA A 49 -9.92 -22.32 -64.09
N VAL A 50 -9.26 -23.00 -63.14
CA VAL A 50 -8.36 -24.14 -63.50
C VAL A 50 -9.15 -25.32 -64.06
N ALA A 51 -10.38 -25.57 -63.59
CA ALA A 51 -11.28 -26.59 -64.11
C ALA A 51 -11.91 -26.22 -65.47
N GLY A 52 -11.70 -25.01 -65.98
CA GLY A 52 -12.28 -24.49 -67.20
C GLY A 52 -13.76 -24.11 -67.13
N GLU A 53 -14.30 -23.98 -65.91
CA GLU A 53 -15.70 -23.62 -65.67
C GLU A 53 -15.96 -22.11 -65.81
N THR A 54 -14.90 -21.29 -65.68
CA THR A 54 -14.95 -19.82 -65.77
C THR A 54 -13.81 -19.28 -66.63
N ASP A 55 -14.03 -18.08 -67.23
CA ASP A 55 -12.95 -17.44 -68.01
C ASP A 55 -11.83 -16.97 -67.08
N VAL A 56 -10.59 -17.22 -67.45
CA VAL A 56 -9.38 -16.91 -66.71
C VAL A 56 -9.27 -15.41 -66.45
N ALA A 57 -9.66 -14.56 -67.43
CA ALA A 57 -9.61 -13.09 -67.23
C ALA A 57 -10.62 -12.59 -66.18
N GLU A 58 -11.83 -13.19 -66.16
CA GLU A 58 -12.83 -12.91 -65.14
C GLU A 58 -12.36 -13.36 -63.73
N ALA A 59 -11.80 -14.58 -63.66
CA ALA A 59 -11.27 -15.11 -62.40
C ALA A 59 -10.12 -14.26 -61.84
N VAL A 60 -9.18 -13.82 -62.69
CA VAL A 60 -8.08 -12.93 -62.31
C VAL A 60 -8.61 -11.60 -61.75
N THR A 61 -9.62 -11.02 -62.41
CA THR A 61 -10.24 -9.77 -61.95
C THR A 61 -10.92 -9.94 -60.59
N ALA A 62 -11.69 -11.03 -60.40
CA ALA A 62 -12.36 -11.34 -59.14
C ALA A 62 -11.36 -11.58 -58.00
N VAL A 63 -10.31 -12.37 -58.24
CA VAL A 63 -9.26 -12.63 -57.23
C VAL A 63 -8.48 -11.37 -56.87
N THR A 64 -8.24 -10.47 -57.85
CA THR A 64 -7.60 -9.17 -57.58
C THR A 64 -8.43 -8.31 -56.61
N TRP A 65 -9.76 -8.23 -56.82
CA TRP A 65 -10.64 -7.50 -55.91
C TRP A 65 -10.73 -8.16 -54.53
N LEU A 66 -10.74 -9.50 -54.45
CA LEU A 66 -10.68 -10.24 -53.18
C LEU A 66 -9.37 -9.97 -52.44
N ALA A 67 -8.23 -9.88 -53.15
CA ALA A 67 -6.95 -9.53 -52.54
C ALA A 67 -6.92 -8.09 -52.02
N VAL A 68 -7.53 -7.13 -52.74
CA VAL A 68 -7.67 -5.75 -52.28
C VAL A 68 -8.59 -5.68 -51.03
N ALA A 69 -9.70 -6.43 -51.04
CA ALA A 69 -10.59 -6.52 -49.89
C ALA A 69 -9.89 -7.14 -48.67
N PHE A 70 -9.09 -8.19 -48.87
CA PHE A 70 -8.25 -8.81 -47.83
C PHE A 70 -7.30 -7.78 -47.21
N LEU A 71 -6.55 -7.04 -48.06
CA LEU A 71 -5.63 -6.00 -47.56
C LEU A 71 -6.38 -4.92 -46.75
N ALA A 72 -7.55 -4.49 -47.25
CA ALA A 72 -8.38 -3.49 -46.53
C ALA A 72 -8.85 -4.01 -45.18
N VAL A 73 -9.27 -5.27 -45.09
CA VAL A 73 -9.67 -5.93 -43.82
C VAL A 73 -8.48 -6.04 -42.86
N GLU A 74 -7.30 -6.42 -43.31
CA GLU A 74 -6.09 -6.54 -42.48
C GLU A 74 -5.64 -5.18 -41.95
N VAL A 75 -5.69 -4.12 -42.77
CA VAL A 75 -5.40 -2.75 -42.35
C VAL A 75 -6.44 -2.28 -41.33
N ALA A 76 -7.72 -2.50 -41.59
CA ALA A 76 -8.79 -2.14 -40.64
C ALA A 76 -8.65 -2.87 -39.30
N THR A 77 -8.35 -4.17 -39.34
CA THR A 77 -8.09 -5.00 -38.16
C THR A 77 -6.94 -4.42 -37.33
N THR A 78 -5.83 -4.08 -38.00
CA THR A 78 -4.65 -3.50 -37.36
C THR A 78 -4.99 -2.18 -36.63
N LEU A 79 -5.74 -1.30 -37.28
CA LEU A 79 -6.16 -0.02 -36.70
C LEU A 79 -7.10 -0.21 -35.51
N VAL A 80 -8.10 -1.10 -35.64
CA VAL A 80 -9.08 -1.36 -34.57
C VAL A 80 -8.40 -2.00 -33.36
N VAL A 81 -7.51 -2.98 -33.57
CA VAL A 81 -6.75 -3.61 -32.48
C VAL A 81 -5.82 -2.61 -31.80
N SER A 82 -5.17 -1.72 -32.55
CA SER A 82 -4.31 -0.68 -32.00
C SER A 82 -5.09 0.33 -31.12
N VAL A 83 -6.28 0.76 -31.58
CA VAL A 83 -7.15 1.66 -30.79
C VAL A 83 -7.69 0.94 -29.56
N GLY A 84 -8.12 -0.30 -29.67
CA GLY A 84 -8.57 -1.13 -28.55
C GLY A 84 -7.48 -1.33 -27.52
N GLY A 85 -6.24 -1.61 -27.95
CA GLY A 85 -5.07 -1.75 -27.09
C GLY A 85 -4.76 -0.47 -26.33
N TYR A 86 -4.78 0.68 -27.02
CA TYR A 86 -4.63 1.99 -26.36
C TYR A 86 -5.66 2.20 -25.23
N TRP A 87 -6.95 1.90 -25.49
CA TRP A 87 -7.98 2.01 -24.46
C TRP A 87 -7.77 1.04 -23.30
N GLY A 88 -7.31 -0.18 -23.58
CA GLY A 88 -6.96 -1.18 -22.59
C GLY A 88 -5.83 -0.72 -21.66
N ASP A 89 -4.78 -0.14 -22.22
CA ASP A 89 -3.62 0.36 -21.47
C ASP A 89 -4.00 1.57 -20.59
N VAL A 90 -4.75 2.53 -21.16
CA VAL A 90 -5.26 3.68 -20.40
C VAL A 90 -6.21 3.24 -19.29
N MET A 91 -7.08 2.27 -19.54
CA MET A 91 -7.98 1.69 -18.54
C MET A 91 -7.19 1.06 -17.39
N ALA A 92 -6.18 0.25 -17.68
CA ALA A 92 -5.33 -0.40 -16.67
C ALA A 92 -4.56 0.63 -15.84
N ALA A 93 -3.99 1.67 -16.47
CA ALA A 93 -3.28 2.74 -15.78
C ALA A 93 -4.21 3.54 -14.83
N ARG A 94 -5.41 3.92 -15.30
CA ARG A 94 -6.41 4.60 -14.46
C ARG A 94 -6.90 3.72 -13.32
N MET A 95 -7.15 2.42 -13.59
CA MET A 95 -7.52 1.46 -12.55
C MET A 95 -6.43 1.37 -11.48
N ARG A 96 -5.16 1.28 -11.88
CA ARG A 96 -4.01 1.29 -10.96
C ARG A 96 -4.05 2.52 -10.06
N THR A 97 -4.24 3.71 -10.64
CA THR A 97 -4.33 4.96 -9.88
C THR A 97 -5.45 4.91 -8.85
N ILE A 98 -6.67 4.50 -9.27
CA ILE A 98 -7.83 4.40 -8.38
C ILE A 98 -7.56 3.43 -7.22
N LEU A 99 -7.05 2.23 -7.52
CA LEU A 99 -6.78 1.23 -6.50
C LEU A 99 -5.67 1.67 -5.54
N SER A 100 -4.57 2.25 -6.06
CA SER A 100 -3.46 2.73 -5.24
C SER A 100 -3.87 3.87 -4.32
N THR A 101 -4.58 4.86 -4.84
CA THR A 101 -5.04 6.03 -4.06
C THR A 101 -5.98 5.59 -2.94
N ARG A 102 -6.98 4.73 -3.23
CA ARG A 102 -7.92 4.25 -2.22
C ARG A 102 -7.27 3.36 -1.16
N TYR A 103 -6.29 2.54 -1.56
CA TYR A 103 -5.55 1.72 -0.60
C TYR A 103 -4.70 2.59 0.33
N PHE A 104 -4.01 3.59 -0.23
CA PHE A 104 -3.21 4.52 0.56
C PHE A 104 -4.09 5.37 1.48
N GLU A 105 -5.23 5.88 0.98
CA GLU A 105 -6.22 6.58 1.80
C GLU A 105 -6.68 5.71 2.99
N GLN A 106 -6.96 4.43 2.74
CA GLN A 106 -7.33 3.50 3.81
C GLN A 106 -6.21 3.36 4.83
N LEU A 107 -4.95 3.13 4.38
CA LEU A 107 -3.80 3.01 5.29
C LEU A 107 -3.63 4.24 6.18
N LEU A 108 -3.80 5.45 5.64
CA LEU A 108 -3.69 6.69 6.42
C LEU A 108 -4.73 6.82 7.52
N HIS A 109 -5.84 6.09 7.43
CA HIS A 109 -6.93 6.10 8.40
C HIS A 109 -7.01 4.84 9.28
N LEU A 110 -6.05 3.90 9.14
CA LEU A 110 -6.00 2.73 10.01
C LEU A 110 -5.44 3.09 11.40
N PRO A 111 -5.93 2.43 12.47
CA PRO A 111 -5.44 2.67 13.82
C PRO A 111 -3.97 2.26 13.98
N GLN A 112 -3.25 2.89 14.90
CA GLN A 112 -1.84 2.62 15.19
C GLN A 112 -1.57 1.14 15.46
N ARG A 113 -2.49 0.45 16.13
CA ARG A 113 -2.40 -0.99 16.43
C ARG A 113 -2.17 -1.86 15.18
N TYR A 114 -2.72 -1.47 14.03
CA TYR A 114 -2.48 -2.19 12.77
C TYR A 114 -0.99 -2.14 12.38
N PHE A 115 -0.34 -0.99 12.55
CA PHE A 115 1.08 -0.79 12.19
C PHE A 115 2.03 -1.42 13.19
N ASP A 116 1.65 -1.55 14.45
CA ASP A 116 2.48 -2.20 15.47
C ASP A 116 2.62 -3.70 15.24
N THR A 117 1.59 -4.34 14.68
CA THR A 117 1.57 -5.77 14.35
C THR A 117 2.06 -6.07 12.94
N ALA A 118 1.96 -5.10 12.02
CA ALA A 118 2.29 -5.26 10.62
C ALA A 118 3.74 -4.85 10.33
N ILE A 119 4.52 -5.73 9.74
CA ILE A 119 5.85 -5.39 9.22
C ILE A 119 5.66 -4.43 8.03
N THR A 120 6.16 -3.21 8.13
CA THR A 120 6.01 -2.14 7.11
C THR A 120 6.36 -2.61 5.70
N GLY A 121 7.47 -3.34 5.54
CA GLY A 121 7.88 -3.92 4.26
C GLY A 121 6.85 -4.89 3.67
N ARG A 122 6.13 -5.65 4.52
CA ARG A 122 5.07 -6.55 4.08
C ARG A 122 3.86 -5.78 3.56
N VAL A 123 3.49 -4.68 4.22
CA VAL A 123 2.37 -3.81 3.79
C VAL A 123 2.64 -3.21 2.41
N VAL A 124 3.84 -2.65 2.21
CA VAL A 124 4.25 -2.04 0.92
C VAL A 124 4.34 -3.09 -0.20
N ASN A 125 4.95 -4.25 0.07
CA ASN A 125 5.06 -5.33 -0.92
C ASN A 125 3.69 -5.93 -1.26
N ARG A 126 2.81 -6.10 -0.28
CA ARG A 126 1.43 -6.57 -0.49
C ARG A 126 0.66 -5.62 -1.40
N LEU A 127 0.77 -4.30 -1.16
CA LEU A 127 0.16 -3.28 -2.01
C LEU A 127 0.62 -3.42 -3.47
N ASN A 128 1.93 -3.36 -3.69
CA ASN A 128 2.49 -3.37 -5.05
C ASN A 128 2.13 -4.66 -5.80
N ARG A 129 2.29 -5.83 -5.17
CA ARG A 129 1.97 -7.12 -5.77
C ARG A 129 0.49 -7.21 -6.13
N THR A 130 -0.39 -6.91 -5.17
CA THR A 130 -1.84 -7.00 -5.32
C THR A 130 -2.36 -6.13 -6.46
N ILE A 131 -1.96 -4.86 -6.49
CA ILE A 131 -2.40 -3.93 -7.53
C ILE A 131 -1.84 -4.32 -8.89
N ASN A 132 -0.58 -4.77 -8.96
CA ASN A 132 0.02 -5.23 -10.21
C ASN A 132 -0.71 -6.46 -10.76
N GLU A 133 -0.98 -7.47 -9.95
CA GLU A 133 -1.69 -8.68 -10.38
C GLU A 133 -3.10 -8.38 -10.92
N ILE A 134 -3.84 -7.51 -10.23
CA ILE A 134 -5.17 -7.08 -10.66
C ILE A 134 -5.10 -6.31 -11.98
N THR A 135 -4.23 -5.31 -12.06
CA THR A 135 -4.15 -4.43 -13.23
C THR A 135 -3.58 -5.15 -14.45
N GLN A 136 -2.60 -6.04 -14.29
CA GLN A 136 -2.07 -6.87 -15.38
C GLN A 136 -3.12 -7.84 -15.91
N PHE A 137 -3.91 -8.47 -15.02
CA PHE A 137 -5.01 -9.32 -15.48
C PHE A 137 -6.04 -8.51 -16.26
N LEU A 138 -6.46 -7.34 -15.78
CA LEU A 138 -7.43 -6.49 -16.47
C LEU A 138 -6.91 -6.01 -17.82
N GLN A 139 -5.64 -5.62 -17.91
CA GLN A 139 -4.99 -5.23 -19.16
C GLN A 139 -4.93 -6.38 -20.15
N PHE A 140 -4.48 -7.56 -19.70
CA PHE A 140 -4.47 -8.76 -20.56
C PHE A 140 -5.87 -9.15 -21.03
N PHE A 141 -6.85 -9.09 -20.11
CA PHE A 141 -8.24 -9.40 -20.44
C PHE A 141 -8.80 -8.42 -21.48
N ALA A 142 -8.56 -7.12 -21.32
CA ALA A 142 -9.03 -6.08 -22.23
C ALA A 142 -8.36 -6.19 -23.62
N ASN A 143 -7.04 -6.37 -23.65
CA ASN A 143 -6.28 -6.32 -24.90
C ASN A 143 -6.28 -7.64 -25.69
N ASN A 144 -6.52 -8.78 -25.01
CA ASN A 144 -6.38 -10.10 -25.65
C ASN A 144 -7.55 -11.02 -25.35
N ALA A 145 -7.84 -11.30 -24.07
CA ALA A 145 -8.72 -12.38 -23.69
C ALA A 145 -10.17 -12.16 -24.14
N PHE A 146 -10.67 -10.92 -24.05
CA PHE A 146 -12.03 -10.63 -24.44
C PHE A 146 -12.25 -10.81 -25.95
N THR A 147 -11.37 -10.26 -26.79
CA THR A 147 -11.41 -10.47 -28.26
C THR A 147 -11.32 -11.97 -28.59
N MET A 148 -10.41 -12.68 -27.93
CA MET A 148 -10.21 -14.12 -28.10
C MET A 148 -11.48 -14.93 -27.78
N LEU A 149 -12.20 -14.59 -26.70
CA LEU A 149 -13.46 -15.26 -26.33
C LEU A 149 -14.55 -14.99 -27.36
N VAL A 150 -14.68 -13.75 -27.82
CA VAL A 150 -15.66 -13.36 -28.87
C VAL A 150 -15.36 -14.10 -30.18
N THR A 151 -14.10 -14.09 -30.60
CA THR A 151 -13.69 -14.80 -31.84
C THR A 151 -13.94 -16.30 -31.74
N THR A 152 -13.61 -16.92 -30.58
CA THR A 152 -13.85 -18.35 -30.37
C THR A 152 -15.34 -18.70 -30.45
N ALA A 153 -16.19 -17.92 -29.79
CA ALA A 153 -17.63 -18.13 -29.83
C ALA A 153 -18.16 -18.03 -31.28
N ALA A 154 -17.71 -17.01 -32.03
CA ALA A 154 -18.10 -16.82 -33.41
C ALA A 154 -17.60 -17.96 -34.34
N VAL A 155 -16.35 -18.42 -34.14
CA VAL A 155 -15.80 -19.59 -34.87
C VAL A 155 -16.66 -20.83 -34.63
N LEU A 156 -17.05 -21.12 -33.41
CA LEU A 156 -17.90 -22.26 -33.08
C LEU A 156 -19.28 -22.16 -33.75
N VAL A 157 -19.89 -20.97 -33.73
CA VAL A 157 -21.18 -20.73 -34.38
C VAL A 157 -21.05 -20.91 -35.91
N ILE A 158 -20.04 -20.30 -36.54
CA ILE A 158 -19.83 -20.40 -38.00
C ILE A 158 -19.55 -21.84 -38.39
N THR A 159 -18.67 -22.54 -37.67
CA THR A 159 -18.37 -23.95 -37.93
C THR A 159 -19.62 -24.83 -37.81
N ALA A 160 -20.56 -24.53 -36.91
CA ALA A 160 -21.81 -25.25 -36.77
C ALA A 160 -22.73 -25.08 -37.98
N PHE A 161 -22.72 -23.93 -38.68
CA PHE A 161 -23.46 -23.72 -39.91
C PHE A 161 -22.90 -24.56 -41.10
N TYR A 162 -21.58 -24.74 -41.14
CA TYR A 162 -20.96 -25.63 -42.15
C TYR A 162 -21.22 -27.10 -41.82
N TRP A 163 -20.93 -27.49 -40.57
CA TRP A 163 -21.18 -28.88 -40.14
C TRP A 163 -21.15 -28.96 -38.58
N TRP A 164 -22.34 -29.13 -38.02
CA TRP A 164 -22.51 -29.10 -36.55
C TRP A 164 -21.68 -30.14 -35.76
N PRO A 165 -21.38 -31.40 -36.30
CA PRO A 165 -20.56 -32.34 -35.54
C PRO A 165 -19.11 -31.86 -35.37
N LEU A 166 -18.55 -31.14 -36.37
CA LEU A 166 -17.22 -30.54 -36.23
C LEU A 166 -17.20 -29.45 -35.18
N ALA A 167 -18.25 -28.63 -35.10
CA ALA A 167 -18.38 -27.61 -34.08
C ALA A 167 -18.45 -28.21 -32.66
N ILE A 168 -19.15 -29.36 -32.50
CA ILE A 168 -19.17 -30.06 -31.20
C ILE A 168 -17.79 -30.62 -30.86
N LEU A 169 -17.10 -31.26 -31.80
CA LEU A 169 -15.75 -31.76 -31.58
C LEU A 169 -14.81 -30.62 -31.13
N LEU A 170 -14.88 -29.49 -31.82
CA LEU A 170 -14.10 -28.31 -31.49
C LEU A 170 -14.50 -27.74 -30.09
N ALA A 171 -15.80 -27.64 -29.80
CA ALA A 171 -16.32 -27.13 -28.53
C ALA A 171 -15.90 -27.99 -27.33
N VAL A 172 -15.85 -29.31 -27.47
CA VAL A 172 -15.44 -30.25 -26.40
C VAL A 172 -13.97 -30.10 -26.03
N VAL A 173 -13.12 -29.72 -27.00
CA VAL A 173 -11.69 -29.51 -26.72
C VAL A 173 -11.45 -28.46 -25.67
N PHE A 174 -12.24 -27.37 -25.60
CA PHE A 174 -12.04 -26.28 -24.65
C PHE A 174 -12.22 -26.71 -23.17
N PRO A 175 -13.35 -27.29 -22.77
CA PRO A 175 -13.53 -27.71 -21.38
C PRO A 175 -12.58 -28.84 -20.98
N VAL A 176 -12.25 -29.76 -21.86
CA VAL A 176 -11.28 -30.84 -21.61
C VAL A 176 -9.90 -30.26 -21.35
N TYR A 177 -9.43 -29.36 -22.21
CA TYR A 177 -8.15 -28.70 -22.04
C TYR A 177 -8.09 -27.85 -20.76
N MET A 178 -9.17 -27.12 -20.49
CA MET A 178 -9.29 -26.30 -19.28
C MET A 178 -9.27 -27.14 -18.01
N TRP A 179 -9.99 -28.28 -17.98
CA TRP A 179 -9.98 -29.21 -16.86
C TRP A 179 -8.60 -29.82 -16.60
N LEU A 180 -7.92 -30.26 -17.65
CA LEU A 180 -6.53 -30.76 -17.56
C LEU A 180 -5.56 -29.69 -17.05
N THR A 181 -5.72 -28.46 -17.50
CA THR A 181 -4.90 -27.32 -17.08
C THR A 181 -5.14 -27.00 -15.60
N ALA A 182 -6.40 -26.89 -15.17
CA ALA A 182 -6.74 -26.59 -13.78
C ALA A 182 -6.18 -27.65 -12.81
N ARG A 183 -6.25 -28.95 -13.20
CA ARG A 183 -5.70 -30.05 -12.39
C ARG A 183 -4.16 -29.99 -12.27
N THR A 184 -3.48 -29.54 -13.33
CA THR A 184 -2.03 -29.38 -13.35
C THR A 184 -1.59 -28.14 -12.57
N SER A 185 -2.37 -27.06 -12.67
CA SER A 185 -2.09 -25.78 -12.04
C SER A 185 -2.08 -25.87 -10.52
N ALA A 186 -2.95 -26.68 -9.90
CA ALA A 186 -3.01 -26.84 -8.45
C ALA A 186 -1.67 -27.30 -7.84
N LYS A 187 -1.01 -28.29 -8.45
CA LYS A 187 0.30 -28.77 -7.99
C LYS A 187 1.41 -27.76 -8.27
N TRP A 188 1.33 -27.08 -9.40
CA TRP A 188 2.29 -26.03 -9.77
C TRP A 188 2.25 -24.87 -8.75
N GLN A 189 1.06 -24.47 -8.28
CA GLN A 189 0.86 -23.40 -7.29
C GLN A 189 1.50 -23.70 -5.92
N VAL A 190 1.55 -24.96 -5.50
CA VAL A 190 2.23 -25.34 -4.24
C VAL A 190 3.72 -25.00 -4.35
N TRP A 191 4.39 -25.45 -5.42
CA TRP A 191 5.80 -25.14 -5.64
C TRP A 191 6.06 -23.65 -5.85
N GLU A 192 5.14 -22.93 -6.50
CA GLU A 192 5.25 -21.48 -6.65
C GLU A 192 5.16 -20.77 -5.30
N GLY A 193 4.30 -21.26 -4.40
CA GLY A 193 4.20 -20.79 -3.02
C GLY A 193 5.51 -21.01 -2.24
N GLU A 194 6.11 -22.20 -2.34
CA GLU A 194 7.41 -22.52 -1.71
C GLU A 194 8.53 -21.61 -2.24
N LYS A 195 8.59 -21.44 -3.56
CA LYS A 195 9.56 -20.53 -4.21
C LYS A 195 9.38 -19.09 -3.75
N ASN A 196 8.15 -18.59 -3.70
CA ASN A 196 7.85 -17.24 -3.24
C ASN A 196 8.25 -17.04 -1.78
N THR A 197 8.08 -18.04 -0.92
CA THR A 197 8.52 -17.99 0.47
C THR A 197 10.05 -17.80 0.56
N GLU A 198 10.84 -18.54 -0.22
CA GLU A 198 12.30 -18.37 -0.24
C GLU A 198 12.72 -16.99 -0.78
N VAL A 199 12.03 -16.48 -1.81
CA VAL A 199 12.27 -15.14 -2.36
C VAL A 199 11.89 -14.05 -1.34
N ASP A 200 10.75 -14.19 -0.65
CA ASP A 200 10.30 -13.23 0.36
C ASP A 200 11.28 -13.13 1.54
N VAL A 201 11.78 -14.27 2.01
CA VAL A 201 12.79 -14.31 3.09
C VAL A 201 14.12 -13.71 2.61
N ALA A 202 14.58 -14.05 1.39
CA ALA A 202 15.80 -13.47 0.82
C ALA A 202 15.68 -11.94 0.66
N SER A 203 14.54 -11.47 0.15
CA SER A 203 14.28 -10.04 -0.06
C SER A 203 14.18 -9.28 1.26
N GLY A 204 13.54 -9.87 2.28
CA GLY A 204 13.49 -9.30 3.62
C GLY A 204 14.90 -9.15 4.23
N ARG A 205 15.73 -10.21 4.14
CA ARG A 205 17.12 -10.14 4.61
C ARG A 205 17.96 -9.15 3.83
N PHE A 206 17.77 -9.06 2.51
CA PHE A 206 18.45 -8.07 1.67
C PHE A 206 18.12 -6.63 2.12
N ALA A 207 16.86 -6.31 2.35
CA ALA A 207 16.47 -4.99 2.84
C ALA A 207 17.08 -4.66 4.21
N GLU A 208 17.10 -5.65 5.12
CA GLU A 208 17.74 -5.51 6.44
C GLU A 208 19.26 -5.27 6.31
N VAL A 209 19.95 -6.05 5.51
CA VAL A 209 21.40 -5.93 5.25
C VAL A 209 21.72 -4.56 4.66
N VAL A 210 20.96 -4.10 3.68
CA VAL A 210 21.16 -2.78 3.06
C VAL A 210 20.93 -1.66 4.07
N SER A 211 19.90 -1.75 4.90
CA SER A 211 19.62 -0.75 5.95
C SER A 211 20.68 -0.72 7.05
N GLN A 212 21.37 -1.86 7.30
CA GLN A 212 22.40 -2.04 8.33
C GLN A 212 23.80 -2.25 7.74
N MET A 213 24.08 -1.69 6.55
CA MET A 213 25.33 -1.91 5.82
C MET A 213 26.60 -1.56 6.64
N SER A 214 26.50 -0.56 7.52
CA SER A 214 27.58 -0.18 8.43
C SER A 214 27.96 -1.33 9.39
N VAL A 215 26.96 -2.03 9.90
CA VAL A 215 27.16 -3.19 10.80
C VAL A 215 27.81 -4.34 10.01
N VAL A 216 27.29 -4.65 8.83
CA VAL A 216 27.84 -5.73 7.98
C VAL A 216 29.30 -5.46 7.66
N ARG A 217 29.66 -4.22 7.33
CA ARG A 217 31.05 -3.81 7.06
C ARG A 217 31.92 -3.82 8.31
N ALA A 218 31.42 -3.31 9.44
CA ALA A 218 32.18 -3.26 10.70
C ALA A 218 32.55 -4.65 11.20
N TYR A 219 31.67 -5.64 10.98
CA TYR A 219 31.91 -7.03 11.37
C TYR A 219 32.50 -7.91 10.24
N ASN A 220 32.82 -7.32 9.08
CA ASN A 220 33.38 -8.01 7.91
C ASN A 220 32.56 -9.26 7.50
N ARG A 221 31.21 -9.10 7.40
CA ARG A 221 30.27 -10.20 7.14
C ARG A 221 29.70 -10.21 5.73
N GLN A 222 30.27 -9.48 4.79
CA GLN A 222 29.76 -9.36 3.41
C GLN A 222 29.62 -10.73 2.73
N ASP A 223 30.65 -11.59 2.84
CA ASP A 223 30.63 -12.92 2.22
C ASP A 223 29.60 -13.85 2.87
N HIS A 224 29.37 -13.71 4.17
CA HIS A 224 28.35 -14.47 4.87
C HIS A 224 26.94 -14.11 4.38
N GLU A 225 26.64 -12.82 4.30
CA GLU A 225 25.34 -12.35 3.82
C GLU A 225 25.13 -12.70 2.34
N LEU A 226 26.15 -12.52 1.50
CA LEU A 226 26.10 -12.90 0.09
C LEU A 226 25.86 -14.41 -0.09
N THR A 227 26.54 -15.23 0.69
CA THR A 227 26.37 -16.69 0.64
C THR A 227 24.98 -17.10 1.05
N GLY A 228 24.45 -16.57 2.16
CA GLY A 228 23.08 -16.83 2.62
C GLY A 228 22.01 -16.41 1.59
N PHE A 229 22.20 -15.25 0.96
CA PHE A 229 21.31 -14.78 -0.11
C PHE A 229 21.35 -15.70 -1.33
N ARG A 230 22.58 -16.05 -1.79
CA ARG A 230 22.79 -16.95 -2.92
C ARG A 230 22.19 -18.34 -2.67
N ASP A 231 22.37 -18.90 -1.49
CA ASP A 231 21.87 -20.24 -1.16
C ASP A 231 20.36 -20.31 -1.20
N ARG A 232 19.64 -19.26 -0.77
CA ARG A 232 18.19 -19.18 -0.92
C ARG A 232 17.75 -19.12 -2.37
N PHE A 233 18.42 -18.33 -3.21
CA PHE A 233 18.15 -18.31 -4.64
C PHE A 233 18.48 -19.65 -5.33
N LEU A 234 19.53 -20.36 -4.91
CA LEU A 234 19.82 -21.71 -5.41
C LEU A 234 18.71 -22.70 -5.05
N ARG A 235 18.07 -22.58 -3.89
CA ARG A 235 16.87 -23.38 -3.55
C ARG A 235 15.72 -23.08 -4.50
N THR A 236 15.50 -21.83 -4.87
CA THR A 236 14.46 -21.50 -5.87
C THR A 236 14.73 -22.15 -7.22
N VAL A 237 16.00 -22.29 -7.61
CA VAL A 237 16.40 -23.00 -8.84
C VAL A 237 16.02 -24.47 -8.76
N GLU A 238 16.23 -25.14 -7.62
CA GLU A 238 15.88 -26.56 -7.44
C GLU A 238 14.36 -26.76 -7.46
N ILE A 239 13.61 -25.89 -6.75
CA ILE A 239 12.14 -25.90 -6.81
C ILE A 239 11.66 -25.68 -8.26
N THR A 240 12.25 -24.70 -8.96
CA THR A 240 11.92 -24.41 -10.36
C THR A 240 12.23 -25.58 -11.28
N ARG A 241 13.31 -26.33 -11.05
CA ARG A 241 13.67 -27.53 -11.84
C ARG A 241 12.57 -28.59 -11.73
N GLN A 242 12.07 -28.87 -10.53
CA GLN A 242 10.99 -29.83 -10.29
C GLN A 242 9.67 -29.34 -10.91
N GLN A 243 9.32 -28.08 -10.65
CA GLN A 243 8.14 -27.40 -11.19
C GLN A 243 8.13 -27.40 -12.72
N SER A 244 9.25 -27.01 -13.34
CA SER A 244 9.41 -26.92 -14.80
C SER A 244 9.34 -28.28 -15.49
N ARG A 245 10.01 -29.30 -14.93
CA ARG A 245 9.95 -30.68 -15.46
C ARG A 245 8.51 -31.21 -15.46
N PHE A 246 7.79 -31.02 -14.37
CA PHE A 246 6.39 -31.42 -14.28
C PHE A 246 5.51 -30.64 -15.25
N TRP A 247 5.66 -29.31 -15.28
CA TRP A 247 4.85 -28.44 -16.13
C TRP A 247 5.05 -28.75 -17.61
N HIS A 248 6.30 -28.78 -18.09
CA HIS A 248 6.59 -29.04 -19.49
C HIS A 248 6.24 -30.46 -19.92
N GLY A 249 6.39 -31.46 -19.05
CA GLY A 249 5.93 -32.81 -19.31
C GLY A 249 4.42 -32.89 -19.51
N MET A 250 3.65 -32.27 -18.64
CA MET A 250 2.19 -32.21 -18.74
C MET A 250 1.72 -31.36 -19.94
N ASP A 251 2.42 -30.25 -20.22
CA ASP A 251 2.11 -29.40 -21.38
C ASP A 251 2.38 -30.10 -22.69
N ALA A 252 3.49 -30.84 -22.81
CA ALA A 252 3.79 -31.67 -23.98
C ALA A 252 2.70 -32.73 -24.20
N GLY A 253 2.25 -33.41 -23.13
CA GLY A 253 1.14 -34.37 -23.23
C GLY A 253 -0.17 -33.72 -23.68
N ARG A 254 -0.52 -32.56 -23.12
CA ARG A 254 -1.73 -31.80 -23.53
C ARG A 254 -1.65 -31.35 -24.97
N ARG A 255 -0.51 -30.82 -25.42
CA ARG A 255 -0.29 -30.38 -26.82
C ARG A 255 -0.34 -31.55 -27.80
N LEU A 256 0.22 -32.69 -27.40
CA LEU A 256 0.14 -33.92 -28.24
C LEU A 256 -1.31 -34.36 -28.40
N ALA A 257 -2.09 -34.46 -27.30
CA ALA A 257 -3.50 -34.81 -27.37
C ALA A 257 -4.31 -33.82 -28.24
N LEU A 258 -4.02 -32.52 -28.10
CA LEU A 258 -4.61 -31.47 -28.91
C LEU A 258 -4.26 -31.65 -30.41
N ASN A 259 -2.99 -31.89 -30.70
CA ASN A 259 -2.55 -32.11 -32.10
C ASN A 259 -3.23 -33.34 -32.73
N VAL A 260 -3.41 -34.43 -31.96
CA VAL A 260 -4.15 -35.63 -32.44
C VAL A 260 -5.62 -35.28 -32.71
N ALA A 261 -6.28 -34.53 -31.81
CA ALA A 261 -7.67 -34.11 -31.99
C ALA A 261 -7.83 -33.21 -33.24
N PHE A 262 -6.97 -32.21 -33.41
CA PHE A 262 -6.99 -31.35 -34.59
C PHE A 262 -6.63 -32.11 -35.87
N GLY A 263 -5.66 -33.04 -35.81
CA GLY A 263 -5.33 -33.93 -36.94
C GLY A 263 -6.52 -34.77 -37.39
N ALA A 264 -7.28 -35.33 -36.45
CA ALA A 264 -8.50 -36.05 -36.74
C ALA A 264 -9.57 -35.14 -37.37
N MET A 265 -9.76 -33.91 -36.84
CA MET A 265 -10.69 -32.95 -37.43
C MET A 265 -10.26 -32.54 -38.84
N TYR A 266 -8.97 -32.31 -39.11
CA TYR A 266 -8.44 -32.02 -40.44
C TYR A 266 -8.69 -33.19 -41.42
N LEU A 267 -8.42 -34.42 -40.99
CA LEU A 267 -8.69 -35.61 -41.78
C LEU A 267 -10.17 -35.69 -42.19
N ILE A 268 -11.08 -35.43 -41.25
CA ILE A 268 -12.54 -35.42 -41.54
C ILE A 268 -12.86 -34.37 -42.61
N VAL A 269 -12.33 -33.15 -42.49
CA VAL A 269 -12.58 -32.07 -43.45
C VAL A 269 -12.02 -32.46 -44.83
N PHE A 270 -10.80 -33.01 -44.92
CA PHE A 270 -10.20 -33.46 -46.19
C PHE A 270 -11.00 -34.58 -46.87
N VAL A 271 -11.41 -35.60 -46.08
CA VAL A 271 -12.21 -36.71 -46.61
C VAL A 271 -13.56 -36.23 -47.15
N ARG A 272 -14.24 -35.33 -46.40
CA ARG A 272 -15.52 -34.76 -46.86
C ARG A 272 -15.39 -33.90 -48.10
N THR A 273 -14.30 -33.13 -48.23
CA THR A 273 -14.00 -32.37 -49.45
C THR A 273 -13.74 -33.31 -50.63
N ALA A 274 -12.95 -34.40 -50.43
CA ALA A 274 -12.72 -35.41 -51.46
C ALA A 274 -14.01 -36.14 -51.88
N GLN A 275 -15.01 -36.25 -51.01
CA GLN A 275 -16.34 -36.78 -51.30
C GLN A 275 -17.27 -35.78 -52.02
N GLY A 276 -16.82 -34.53 -52.25
CA GLY A 276 -17.62 -33.47 -52.86
C GLY A 276 -18.68 -32.85 -51.96
N LEU A 277 -18.60 -33.09 -50.63
CA LEU A 277 -19.54 -32.54 -49.66
C LEU A 277 -19.19 -31.12 -49.24
N PHE A 278 -17.94 -30.70 -49.44
CA PHE A 278 -17.46 -29.34 -49.26
C PHE A 278 -16.72 -28.91 -50.52
N SER A 279 -16.77 -27.62 -50.86
CA SER A 279 -15.87 -27.05 -51.86
C SER A 279 -14.42 -26.99 -51.36
N VAL A 280 -13.46 -26.77 -52.27
CA VAL A 280 -12.07 -26.52 -51.84
C VAL A 280 -11.96 -25.24 -51.04
N GLY A 281 -12.76 -24.22 -51.37
CA GLY A 281 -12.87 -23.00 -50.58
C GLY A 281 -13.44 -23.22 -49.19
N ASP A 282 -14.51 -24.03 -49.07
CA ASP A 282 -15.07 -24.41 -47.76
C ASP A 282 -14.03 -25.13 -46.88
N MET A 283 -13.24 -26.03 -47.47
CA MET A 283 -12.13 -26.69 -46.79
C MET A 283 -11.15 -25.67 -46.23
N VAL A 284 -10.73 -24.71 -47.06
CA VAL A 284 -9.79 -23.65 -46.63
C VAL A 284 -10.38 -22.79 -45.51
N ILE A 285 -11.66 -22.40 -45.61
CA ILE A 285 -12.36 -21.67 -44.55
C ILE A 285 -12.34 -22.46 -43.23
N LEU A 286 -12.74 -23.74 -43.27
CA LEU A 286 -12.80 -24.56 -42.07
C LEU A 286 -11.42 -24.78 -41.44
N LEU A 287 -10.37 -25.00 -42.24
CA LEU A 287 -9.00 -25.12 -41.75
C LEU A 287 -8.53 -23.83 -41.04
N GLN A 288 -8.84 -22.68 -41.62
CA GLN A 288 -8.48 -21.39 -41.00
C GLN A 288 -9.27 -21.13 -39.73
N LEU A 289 -10.59 -21.37 -39.71
CA LEU A 289 -11.43 -21.25 -38.51
C LEU A 289 -10.92 -22.16 -37.38
N MET A 290 -10.54 -23.39 -37.70
CA MET A 290 -9.93 -24.33 -36.73
C MET A 290 -8.59 -23.80 -36.19
N ASN A 291 -7.73 -23.22 -37.02
CA ASN A 291 -6.49 -22.59 -36.58
C ASN A 291 -6.74 -21.37 -35.69
N MET A 292 -7.73 -20.55 -36.02
CA MET A 292 -8.13 -19.43 -35.18
C MET A 292 -8.62 -19.90 -33.78
N ALA A 293 -9.34 -21.03 -33.71
CA ALA A 293 -9.78 -21.62 -32.45
C ALA A 293 -8.64 -22.26 -31.64
N ARG A 294 -7.53 -22.62 -32.26
CA ARG A 294 -6.39 -23.27 -31.62
C ARG A 294 -5.61 -22.32 -30.70
N GLN A 295 -5.40 -21.07 -31.13
CA GLN A 295 -4.63 -20.08 -30.34
C GLN A 295 -5.25 -19.78 -28.98
N PRO A 296 -6.56 -19.54 -28.82
CA PRO A 296 -7.24 -19.39 -27.54
C PRO A 296 -6.97 -20.52 -26.55
N ILE A 297 -6.91 -21.76 -27.03
CA ILE A 297 -6.68 -22.94 -26.19
C ILE A 297 -5.30 -22.85 -25.48
N PHE A 298 -4.26 -22.44 -26.21
CA PHE A 298 -2.93 -22.27 -25.63
C PHE A 298 -2.86 -21.13 -24.63
N SER A 299 -3.58 -20.03 -24.90
CA SER A 299 -3.63 -18.86 -24.00
C SER A 299 -4.48 -19.09 -22.75
N MET A 300 -5.34 -20.14 -22.74
CA MET A 300 -6.24 -20.44 -21.64
C MET A 300 -5.49 -20.71 -20.32
N SER A 301 -4.33 -21.38 -20.39
CA SER A 301 -3.51 -21.64 -19.19
C SER A 301 -3.06 -20.33 -18.52
N PHE A 302 -2.60 -19.37 -19.33
CA PHE A 302 -2.20 -18.05 -18.83
C PHE A 302 -3.40 -17.25 -18.29
N LEU A 303 -4.53 -17.32 -18.98
CA LEU A 303 -5.76 -16.65 -18.56
C LEU A 303 -6.24 -17.16 -17.19
N VAL A 304 -6.27 -18.49 -17.00
CA VAL A 304 -6.70 -19.11 -15.74
C VAL A 304 -5.75 -18.74 -14.61
N ASP A 305 -4.45 -18.83 -14.84
CA ASP A 305 -3.42 -18.55 -13.85
C ASP A 305 -3.41 -17.06 -13.46
N SER A 306 -3.46 -16.14 -14.42
CA SER A 306 -3.53 -14.70 -14.15
C SER A 306 -4.84 -14.30 -13.45
N ALA A 307 -5.97 -14.94 -13.82
CA ALA A 307 -7.24 -14.73 -13.13
C ALA A 307 -7.19 -15.20 -11.67
N GLN A 308 -6.56 -16.35 -11.39
CA GLN A 308 -6.42 -16.85 -10.01
C GLN A 308 -5.56 -15.93 -9.16
N ARG A 309 -4.43 -15.44 -9.67
CA ARG A 309 -3.60 -14.45 -8.97
C ARG A 309 -4.36 -13.15 -8.71
N ALA A 310 -5.07 -12.63 -9.72
CA ALA A 310 -5.86 -11.43 -9.56
C ALA A 310 -7.02 -11.60 -8.56
N VAL A 311 -7.63 -12.80 -8.48
CA VAL A 311 -8.65 -13.14 -7.46
C VAL A 311 -8.03 -13.16 -6.05
N ALA A 312 -6.87 -13.80 -5.89
CA ALA A 312 -6.15 -13.84 -4.62
C ALA A 312 -5.75 -12.43 -4.18
N GLY A 313 -5.10 -11.66 -5.07
CA GLY A 313 -4.74 -10.26 -4.82
C GLY A 313 -5.95 -9.40 -4.50
N SER A 314 -7.09 -9.59 -5.18
CA SER A 314 -8.30 -8.82 -4.88
C SER A 314 -8.88 -9.13 -3.49
N LYS A 315 -8.75 -10.37 -3.01
CA LYS A 315 -9.14 -10.72 -1.65
C LYS A 315 -8.28 -9.97 -0.62
N ASP A 316 -6.96 -10.04 -0.80
CA ASP A 316 -5.99 -9.33 0.06
C ASP A 316 -6.23 -7.81 0.08
N TYR A 317 -6.59 -7.23 -1.07
CA TYR A 317 -6.92 -5.81 -1.21
C TYR A 317 -8.17 -5.44 -0.40
N PHE A 318 -9.24 -6.21 -0.54
CA PHE A 318 -10.49 -5.94 0.17
C PHE A 318 -10.43 -6.27 1.66
N GLU A 319 -9.55 -7.17 2.12
CA GLU A 319 -9.29 -7.38 3.54
C GLU A 319 -8.78 -6.10 4.20
N VAL A 320 -7.77 -5.45 3.60
CA VAL A 320 -7.25 -4.19 4.14
C VAL A 320 -8.28 -3.06 4.08
N LEU A 321 -9.10 -3.02 3.00
CA LEU A 321 -10.17 -2.02 2.90
C LEU A 321 -11.34 -2.26 3.87
N ALA A 322 -11.48 -3.49 4.39
CA ALA A 322 -12.51 -3.85 5.37
C ALA A 322 -12.07 -3.62 6.82
N GLU A 323 -10.76 -3.36 7.05
CA GLU A 323 -10.27 -3.00 8.38
C GLU A 323 -10.96 -1.72 8.87
N GLU A 324 -11.32 -1.72 10.16
CA GLU A 324 -11.95 -0.55 10.78
C GLU A 324 -11.01 0.65 10.75
N ARG A 325 -11.51 1.77 10.26
CA ARG A 325 -10.77 3.04 10.30
C ARG A 325 -10.67 3.54 11.74
N GLU A 326 -9.59 4.24 12.02
CA GLU A 326 -9.48 5.05 13.24
C GLU A 326 -10.71 5.95 13.36
N ARG A 327 -11.27 6.08 14.57
CA ARG A 327 -12.52 6.81 14.79
C ARG A 327 -12.40 8.25 14.29
N ALA A 328 -13.07 8.56 13.20
CA ALA A 328 -13.42 9.96 12.92
C ALA A 328 -14.49 10.35 13.94
N GLY A 329 -14.37 11.50 14.58
CA GLY A 329 -15.38 11.99 15.52
C GLY A 329 -16.79 11.96 14.90
N GLY A 330 -17.83 11.71 15.71
CA GLY A 330 -19.17 11.36 15.26
C GLY A 330 -19.82 12.32 14.22
N ALA A 331 -19.41 13.58 14.15
CA ALA A 331 -19.86 14.55 13.12
C ALA A 331 -19.22 14.34 11.75
N ALA A 332 -17.96 13.84 11.71
CA ALA A 332 -17.27 13.56 10.44
C ALA A 332 -17.73 12.25 9.79
N LEU A 333 -18.14 11.26 10.59
CA LEU A 333 -18.76 10.01 10.09
C LEU A 333 -20.13 10.29 9.45
N ALA A 334 -20.96 11.16 10.06
CA ALA A 334 -22.25 11.55 9.51
C ALA A 334 -22.10 12.36 8.21
N ALA A 335 -21.08 13.23 8.11
CA ALA A 335 -20.79 13.99 6.89
C ALA A 335 -20.16 13.13 5.78
N ALA A 336 -19.31 12.15 6.13
CA ALA A 336 -18.70 11.23 5.17
C ALA A 336 -19.72 10.21 4.63
N SER A 337 -20.65 9.71 5.45
CA SER A 337 -21.74 8.84 4.98
C SER A 337 -22.76 9.60 4.13
N ALA A 338 -23.15 10.83 4.50
CA ALA A 338 -24.04 11.66 3.72
C ALA A 338 -23.43 12.11 2.37
N SER A 339 -22.11 12.37 2.34
CA SER A 339 -21.41 12.71 1.08
C SER A 339 -21.12 11.50 0.21
N ALA A 340 -21.03 10.28 0.77
CA ALA A 340 -20.91 9.05 -0.01
C ALA A 340 -22.23 8.65 -0.68
N GLU A 341 -23.39 8.98 -0.07
CA GLU A 341 -24.71 8.74 -0.64
C GLU A 341 -25.14 9.81 -1.64
N SER A 342 -24.68 11.06 -1.51
CA SER A 342 -25.06 12.17 -2.39
C SER A 342 -24.11 12.41 -3.58
N ALA A 343 -22.91 11.85 -3.58
CA ALA A 343 -21.99 11.97 -4.69
C ALA A 343 -22.28 10.92 -5.77
N GLY A 344 -23.21 11.23 -6.63
CA GLY A 344 -23.26 10.67 -7.99
C GLY A 344 -21.88 10.79 -8.65
N ALA A 345 -21.44 9.73 -9.28
CA ALA A 345 -20.13 9.24 -9.67
C ALA A 345 -19.27 10.11 -10.61
N ASP A 346 -19.23 11.43 -10.58
CA ASP A 346 -18.62 12.19 -11.70
C ASP A 346 -17.73 13.41 -11.35
N ALA A 347 -17.16 13.47 -10.17
CA ALA A 347 -16.13 14.49 -9.92
C ALA A 347 -14.81 13.83 -9.45
N PRO A 348 -13.63 14.20 -10.02
CA PRO A 348 -12.38 13.97 -9.33
C PRO A 348 -12.51 14.76 -8.02
N ARG A 349 -12.56 14.07 -6.88
CA ARG A 349 -12.49 14.77 -5.59
C ARG A 349 -11.12 15.43 -5.55
N VAL A 350 -11.13 16.72 -5.75
CA VAL A 350 -10.13 17.64 -5.25
C VAL A 350 -9.95 17.27 -3.78
N PRO A 351 -8.71 17.17 -3.25
CA PRO A 351 -8.48 17.02 -1.82
C PRO A 351 -9.43 17.97 -1.12
N ALA A 352 -10.16 17.49 -0.10
CA ALA A 352 -11.02 18.36 0.70
C ALA A 352 -10.18 19.58 1.06
N GLU A 353 -10.67 20.76 0.71
CA GLU A 353 -10.04 22.00 1.12
C GLU A 353 -9.68 21.88 2.59
N PRO A 354 -8.48 22.29 3.01
CA PRO A 354 -8.12 22.30 4.41
C PRO A 354 -9.24 23.02 5.13
N ARG A 355 -9.90 22.34 6.07
CA ARG A 355 -10.98 22.94 6.85
C ARG A 355 -10.40 24.16 7.53
N ALA A 356 -10.73 25.33 7.03
CA ALA A 356 -10.21 26.64 7.42
C ALA A 356 -10.55 27.04 8.87
N ASP A 357 -11.22 26.18 9.64
CA ASP A 357 -11.81 26.53 10.94
C ASP A 357 -11.24 25.76 12.15
N VAL A 358 -10.16 24.97 12.00
CA VAL A 358 -9.42 24.48 13.16
C VAL A 358 -8.38 25.51 13.52
N VAL A 359 -8.81 26.62 14.13
CA VAL A 359 -7.90 27.57 14.76
C VAL A 359 -7.16 26.82 15.88
N PRO A 360 -5.82 26.73 15.82
CA PRO A 360 -5.03 26.17 16.91
C PRO A 360 -5.07 27.14 18.10
N GLY A 361 -6.14 27.12 18.85
CA GLY A 361 -6.30 27.92 20.05
C GLY A 361 -6.91 27.08 21.18
N ALA A 362 -6.60 27.42 22.42
CA ALA A 362 -7.35 26.87 23.54
C ALA A 362 -8.81 27.28 23.36
N PRO A 363 -9.78 26.36 23.44
CA PRO A 363 -11.19 26.75 23.41
C PRO A 363 -11.50 27.71 24.56
N ASP A 364 -12.48 28.59 24.35
CA ASP A 364 -12.98 29.49 25.38
C ASP A 364 -13.74 28.67 26.43
N VAL A 365 -13.00 28.22 27.45
CA VAL A 365 -13.47 27.33 28.52
C VAL A 365 -13.05 27.98 29.85
N PRO A 366 -13.84 27.84 30.93
CA PRO A 366 -13.52 28.41 32.26
C PRO A 366 -12.09 28.12 32.71
N ALA A 367 -11.44 29.06 33.37
CA ALA A 367 -10.02 28.98 33.74
C ALA A 367 -9.70 27.85 34.74
N ASP A 368 -10.70 27.37 35.46
CA ASP A 368 -10.63 26.27 36.43
C ASP A 368 -10.61 24.87 35.75
N VAL A 369 -10.97 24.79 34.46
CA VAL A 369 -10.90 23.53 33.69
C VAL A 369 -9.44 23.27 33.30
N PRO A 370 -8.83 22.13 33.69
CA PRO A 370 -7.46 21.81 33.33
C PRO A 370 -7.31 21.64 31.82
N ALA A 371 -6.11 21.82 31.30
CA ALA A 371 -5.82 21.56 29.88
C ALA A 371 -5.98 20.08 29.54
N VAL A 372 -5.56 19.20 30.46
CA VAL A 372 -5.71 17.74 30.32
C VAL A 372 -6.09 17.14 31.66
N ARG A 373 -7.03 16.18 31.65
CA ARG A 373 -7.38 15.37 32.83
C ARG A 373 -7.38 13.90 32.44
N PHE A 374 -6.68 13.10 33.22
CA PHE A 374 -6.79 11.64 33.26
C PHE A 374 -7.66 11.25 34.45
N ASP A 375 -8.72 10.50 34.24
CA ASP A 375 -9.70 10.10 35.25
C ASP A 375 -9.87 8.57 35.23
N GLU A 376 -9.25 7.89 36.22
CA GLU A 376 -9.22 6.42 36.38
C GLU A 376 -8.84 5.64 35.11
N VAL A 377 -7.89 6.15 34.34
CA VAL A 377 -7.51 5.57 33.06
C VAL A 377 -6.78 4.25 33.24
N SER A 378 -7.31 3.18 32.64
CA SER A 378 -6.63 1.89 32.51
C SER A 378 -6.44 1.55 31.04
N PHE A 379 -5.31 0.88 30.72
CA PHE A 379 -4.97 0.52 29.36
C PHE A 379 -4.08 -0.72 29.28
N ALA A 380 -4.37 -1.57 28.27
CA ALA A 380 -3.52 -2.69 27.86
C ALA A 380 -3.42 -2.71 26.31
N TYR A 381 -2.22 -3.00 25.77
CA TYR A 381 -2.01 -3.14 24.33
C TYR A 381 -2.73 -4.38 23.77
N ASP A 382 -2.74 -5.48 24.54
CA ASP A 382 -3.47 -6.69 24.20
C ASP A 382 -4.68 -6.86 25.11
N ALA A 383 -5.83 -7.16 24.53
CA ALA A 383 -7.06 -7.38 25.29
C ALA A 383 -6.98 -8.58 26.28
N ASP A 384 -6.12 -9.55 25.95
CA ASP A 384 -5.89 -10.77 26.75
C ASP A 384 -4.71 -10.63 27.74
N ALA A 385 -4.11 -9.43 27.84
CA ALA A 385 -2.98 -9.22 28.75
C ALA A 385 -3.44 -9.41 30.21
N SER A 386 -2.76 -10.30 30.94
CA SER A 386 -3.04 -10.58 32.37
C SER A 386 -2.78 -9.40 33.30
N ARG A 387 -2.10 -8.37 32.82
CA ARG A 387 -1.82 -7.11 33.54
C ARG A 387 -1.93 -5.91 32.60
N PRO A 388 -2.70 -4.86 32.99
CA PRO A 388 -2.73 -3.62 32.24
C PRO A 388 -1.37 -2.90 32.35
N VAL A 389 -1.03 -2.13 31.30
CA VAL A 389 0.15 -1.24 31.31
C VAL A 389 -0.11 -0.01 32.18
N LEU A 390 -1.34 0.47 32.19
CA LEU A 390 -1.83 1.52 33.09
C LEU A 390 -3.04 1.01 33.86
N ASP A 391 -3.07 1.24 35.16
CA ASP A 391 -4.14 0.81 36.06
C ASP A 391 -4.66 2.00 36.89
N ARG A 392 -5.86 2.47 36.56
CA ARG A 392 -6.58 3.58 37.21
C ARG A 392 -5.73 4.84 37.43
N VAL A 393 -5.03 5.26 36.39
CA VAL A 393 -4.19 6.47 36.40
C VAL A 393 -5.08 7.71 36.44
N SER A 394 -4.88 8.56 37.47
CA SER A 394 -5.58 9.83 37.61
C SER A 394 -4.63 10.96 37.95
N PHE A 395 -4.62 12.02 37.13
CA PHE A 395 -3.90 13.28 37.37
C PHE A 395 -4.39 14.36 36.40
N ASP A 396 -4.09 15.63 36.74
CA ASP A 396 -4.42 16.79 35.90
C ASP A 396 -3.17 17.53 35.43
N ILE A 397 -3.25 18.11 34.23
CA ILE A 397 -2.32 19.13 33.73
C ILE A 397 -3.05 20.48 33.75
N PRO A 398 -2.77 21.37 34.72
CA PRO A 398 -3.37 22.69 34.73
C PRO A 398 -2.96 23.49 33.49
N ARG A 399 -3.75 24.52 33.15
CA ARG A 399 -3.42 25.40 32.01
C ARG A 399 -2.11 26.12 32.25
N GLY A 400 -1.24 26.12 31.23
CA GLY A 400 0.07 26.75 31.27
C GLY A 400 1.08 26.06 32.20
N ALA A 401 0.71 24.95 32.87
CA ALA A 401 1.60 24.22 33.76
C ALA A 401 2.45 23.20 33.02
N ARG A 402 3.65 22.97 33.55
CA ARG A 402 4.60 21.94 33.12
C ARG A 402 4.50 20.75 34.07
N VAL A 403 4.09 19.60 33.57
CA VAL A 403 3.94 18.36 34.36
C VAL A 403 4.92 17.32 33.86
N ALA A 404 5.79 16.82 34.76
CA ALA A 404 6.75 15.77 34.43
C ALA A 404 6.23 14.39 34.87
N LEU A 405 6.30 13.40 33.98
CA LEU A 405 6.10 11.99 34.28
C LEU A 405 7.45 11.35 34.63
N VAL A 406 7.53 10.75 35.80
CA VAL A 406 8.73 10.07 36.31
C VAL A 406 8.36 8.64 36.72
N GLY A 407 9.19 7.68 36.39
CA GLY A 407 8.93 6.26 36.73
C GLY A 407 9.89 5.32 36.07
N GLU A 408 9.82 4.06 36.44
CA GLU A 408 10.66 3.00 35.89
C GLU A 408 10.55 2.89 34.36
N SER A 409 11.59 2.38 33.71
CA SER A 409 11.52 2.07 32.29
C SER A 409 10.43 1.02 32.05
N GLY A 410 9.56 1.22 31.06
CA GLY A 410 8.38 0.37 30.86
C GLY A 410 7.20 0.66 31.80
N GLY A 411 7.28 1.66 32.69
CA GLY A 411 6.21 2.02 33.63
C GLY A 411 4.98 2.73 33.01
N GLY A 412 4.86 2.80 31.69
CA GLY A 412 3.68 3.36 31.02
C GLY A 412 3.76 4.86 30.67
N LYS A 413 4.91 5.53 30.87
CA LYS A 413 5.07 6.97 30.59
C LYS A 413 4.76 7.35 29.13
N SER A 414 5.39 6.71 28.17
CA SER A 414 5.13 6.97 26.74
C SER A 414 3.73 6.51 26.33
N THR A 415 3.16 5.50 27.02
CA THR A 415 1.77 5.08 26.83
C THR A 415 0.79 6.19 27.16
N ILE A 416 1.02 6.96 28.25
CA ILE A 416 0.21 8.13 28.59
C ILE A 416 0.23 9.17 27.46
N ALA A 417 1.41 9.45 26.91
CA ALA A 417 1.55 10.35 25.75
C ALA A 417 0.80 9.84 24.51
N HIS A 418 0.90 8.55 24.21
CA HIS A 418 0.19 7.93 23.09
C HIS A 418 -1.34 7.98 23.27
N LEU A 419 -1.85 7.73 24.47
CA LEU A 419 -3.28 7.83 24.77
C LEU A 419 -3.79 9.27 24.65
N LEU A 420 -3.03 10.25 25.12
CA LEU A 420 -3.36 11.67 24.99
C LEU A 420 -3.44 12.11 23.51
N LEU A 421 -2.58 11.56 22.65
CA LEU A 421 -2.62 11.79 21.20
C LEU A 421 -3.74 11.02 20.48
N GLY A 422 -4.52 10.22 21.20
CA GLY A 422 -5.57 9.38 20.63
C GLY A 422 -5.04 8.31 19.67
N LEU A 423 -3.78 7.84 19.83
CA LEU A 423 -3.23 6.75 19.04
C LEU A 423 -3.83 5.40 19.42
N TYR A 424 -4.29 5.26 20.66
CA TYR A 424 -4.99 4.09 21.18
C TYR A 424 -6.20 4.53 22.00
N PRO A 425 -7.31 3.79 21.97
CA PRO A 425 -8.44 4.00 22.87
C PRO A 425 -8.10 3.50 24.27
N VAL A 426 -8.60 4.18 25.30
CA VAL A 426 -8.51 3.70 26.70
C VAL A 426 -9.34 2.43 26.89
N THR A 427 -8.89 1.53 27.78
CA THR A 427 -9.65 0.32 28.13
C THR A 427 -10.79 0.65 29.11
N SER A 428 -10.53 1.52 30.08
CA SER A 428 -11.52 2.08 31.00
C SER A 428 -11.06 3.44 31.50
N GLY A 429 -11.97 4.19 32.14
CA GLY A 429 -11.74 5.58 32.51
C GLY A 429 -11.93 6.52 31.33
N ARG A 430 -11.47 7.78 31.46
CA ARG A 430 -11.56 8.78 30.40
C ARG A 430 -10.39 9.76 30.43
N ILE A 431 -10.10 10.34 29.28
CA ILE A 431 -9.13 11.44 29.12
C ILE A 431 -9.89 12.64 28.59
N GLU A 432 -9.77 13.76 29.27
CA GLU A 432 -10.40 15.02 28.86
C GLU A 432 -9.33 16.02 28.42
N VAL A 433 -9.60 16.73 27.32
CA VAL A 433 -8.79 17.84 26.82
C VAL A 433 -9.66 19.08 26.79
N PHE A 434 -9.31 20.07 27.64
CA PHE A 434 -10.13 21.26 27.89
C PHE A 434 -11.59 20.91 28.27
N GLY A 435 -11.78 19.90 29.13
CA GLY A 435 -13.08 19.45 29.61
C GLY A 435 -13.89 18.62 28.57
N GLN A 436 -13.32 18.31 27.43
CA GLN A 436 -13.94 17.47 26.39
C GLN A 436 -13.32 16.08 26.39
N ASP A 437 -14.15 15.04 26.45
CA ASP A 437 -13.66 13.65 26.40
C ASP A 437 -13.02 13.34 25.04
N VAL A 438 -11.77 12.87 25.07
CA VAL A 438 -11.00 12.46 23.90
C VAL A 438 -11.72 11.38 23.07
N ALA A 439 -12.48 10.50 23.72
CA ALA A 439 -13.24 9.46 23.03
C ALA A 439 -14.36 10.01 22.13
N GLY A 440 -14.86 11.22 22.42
CA GLY A 440 -15.90 11.90 21.65
C GLY A 440 -15.39 12.96 20.67
N LEU A 441 -14.09 13.33 20.76
CA LEU A 441 -13.50 14.34 19.88
C LEU A 441 -13.14 13.77 18.51
N ASP A 442 -13.23 14.63 17.47
CA ASP A 442 -12.57 14.39 16.21
C ASP A 442 -11.04 14.39 16.43
N LEU A 443 -10.36 13.35 15.94
CA LEU A 443 -8.91 13.22 16.10
C LEU A 443 -8.12 14.35 15.45
N ALA A 444 -8.63 14.94 14.36
CA ALA A 444 -8.00 16.11 13.75
C ALA A 444 -8.06 17.32 14.68
N VAL A 445 -9.19 17.53 15.38
CA VAL A 445 -9.35 18.58 16.39
C VAL A 445 -8.46 18.31 17.59
N LEU A 446 -8.45 17.09 18.12
CA LEU A 446 -7.58 16.69 19.22
C LEU A 446 -6.11 16.93 18.89
N ARG A 447 -5.65 16.34 17.78
CA ARG A 447 -4.25 16.43 17.33
C ARG A 447 -3.87 17.85 16.90
N GLY A 448 -4.83 18.67 16.45
CA GLY A 448 -4.63 20.10 16.21
C GLY A 448 -4.27 20.88 17.47
N ARG A 449 -4.78 20.47 18.65
CA ARG A 449 -4.52 21.11 19.96
C ARG A 449 -3.23 20.65 20.65
N ILE A 450 -2.51 19.65 20.09
CA ILE A 450 -1.35 19.03 20.72
C ILE A 450 -0.15 19.11 19.77
N ALA A 451 0.94 19.74 20.18
CA ALA A 451 2.23 19.62 19.52
C ALA A 451 3.06 18.54 20.23
N THR A 452 3.86 17.79 19.46
CA THR A 452 4.63 16.67 20.02
C THR A 452 6.07 16.70 19.53
N VAL A 453 7.00 16.49 20.45
CA VAL A 453 8.42 16.22 20.15
C VAL A 453 8.71 14.81 20.65
N PHE A 454 8.90 13.86 19.72
CA PHE A 454 9.17 12.46 20.04
C PHE A 454 10.62 12.25 20.46
N GLN A 455 10.88 11.17 21.17
CA GLN A 455 12.19 10.71 21.61
C GLN A 455 13.17 10.57 20.44
N GLU A 456 12.76 9.89 19.37
CA GLU A 456 13.49 9.84 18.12
C GLU A 456 12.89 10.83 17.11
N PRO A 457 13.66 11.83 16.67
CA PRO A 457 13.18 12.80 15.71
C PRO A 457 12.96 12.14 14.35
N SER A 458 11.72 11.81 14.04
CA SER A 458 11.32 11.25 12.76
C SER A 458 11.23 12.36 11.71
N LEU A 459 12.23 12.39 10.80
CA LEU A 459 12.26 13.31 9.67
C LEU A 459 11.93 12.54 8.39
N PHE A 460 11.21 13.20 7.50
CA PHE A 460 10.91 12.69 6.16
C PHE A 460 12.02 13.04 5.17
N SER A 461 12.15 12.23 4.14
CA SER A 461 12.97 12.58 2.98
C SER A 461 12.40 13.85 2.34
N GLY A 462 13.28 14.82 2.03
CA GLY A 462 12.88 16.11 1.51
C GLY A 462 13.79 17.21 2.02
N THR A 463 13.36 18.46 1.90
CA THR A 463 14.14 19.64 2.32
C THR A 463 13.98 19.90 3.84
N VAL A 464 14.87 20.73 4.38
CA VAL A 464 14.73 21.25 5.77
C VAL A 464 13.41 22.00 5.90
N ARG A 465 13.06 22.85 4.92
CA ARG A 465 11.81 23.60 4.86
C ARG A 465 10.59 22.70 4.97
N GLU A 466 10.51 21.67 4.11
CA GLU A 466 9.40 20.71 4.12
C GLU A 466 9.25 19.99 5.47
N ASN A 467 10.37 19.67 6.11
CA ASN A 467 10.36 19.02 7.42
C ASN A 467 9.87 19.95 8.54
N ILE A 468 10.24 21.22 8.55
CA ILE A 468 9.74 22.20 9.52
C ILE A 468 8.27 22.50 9.25
N ALA A 469 7.91 22.73 7.98
CA ALA A 469 6.57 23.07 7.53
C ALA A 469 5.58 21.87 7.52
N TYR A 470 5.99 20.69 8.00
CA TYR A 470 5.15 19.48 7.93
C TYR A 470 3.78 19.64 8.61
N ALA A 471 3.69 20.44 9.66
CA ALA A 471 2.43 20.72 10.37
C ALA A 471 1.56 21.77 9.67
N ASP A 472 2.16 22.65 8.85
CA ASP A 472 1.54 23.71 8.08
C ASP A 472 2.32 23.89 6.76
N PRO A 473 2.04 23.08 5.72
CA PRO A 473 2.79 23.12 4.46
C PRO A 473 2.71 24.47 3.73
N ASP A 474 1.64 25.24 3.99
CA ASP A 474 1.39 26.55 3.38
C ASP A 474 2.00 27.71 4.19
N ALA A 475 2.74 27.42 5.27
CA ALA A 475 3.40 28.43 6.07
C ALA A 475 4.39 29.26 5.22
N SER A 476 4.37 30.59 5.42
CA SER A 476 5.32 31.47 4.74
C SER A 476 6.77 31.20 5.21
N ASP A 477 7.73 31.55 4.35
CA ASP A 477 9.15 31.35 4.66
C ASP A 477 9.59 32.11 5.91
N GLU A 478 8.96 33.26 6.19
CA GLU A 478 9.19 34.04 7.42
C GLU A 478 8.75 33.25 8.66
N ARG A 479 7.58 32.58 8.61
CA ARG A 479 7.10 31.75 9.74
C ARG A 479 7.99 30.53 9.94
N VAL A 480 8.42 29.88 8.85
CA VAL A 480 9.35 28.74 8.91
C VAL A 480 10.70 29.17 9.49
N ARG A 481 11.23 30.34 9.09
CA ARG A 481 12.46 30.91 9.61
C ARG A 481 12.33 31.25 11.11
N ALA A 482 11.27 31.93 11.50
CA ALA A 482 11.03 32.27 12.89
C ALA A 482 10.93 31.01 13.79
N ALA A 483 10.28 29.96 13.32
CA ALA A 483 10.22 28.68 14.03
C ALA A 483 11.61 28.01 14.14
N ALA A 484 12.43 28.11 13.10
CA ALA A 484 13.80 27.60 13.12
C ALA A 484 14.71 28.43 14.06
N GLU A 485 14.53 29.74 14.14
CA GLU A 485 15.24 30.63 15.06
C GLU A 485 14.90 30.28 16.52
N ALA A 486 13.63 30.16 16.85
CA ALA A 486 13.16 29.76 18.19
C ALA A 486 13.66 28.36 18.59
N ALA A 487 13.85 27.47 17.63
CA ALA A 487 14.42 26.14 17.84
C ALA A 487 15.95 26.10 17.78
N TYR A 488 16.63 27.23 17.69
CA TYR A 488 18.10 27.34 17.49
C TYR A 488 18.60 26.53 16.28
N ALA A 489 17.74 26.32 15.28
CA ALA A 489 18.07 25.58 14.07
C ALA A 489 18.58 26.47 12.95
N HIS A 490 18.13 27.72 12.85
CA HIS A 490 18.41 28.65 11.75
C HIS A 490 19.89 28.74 11.42
N ARG A 491 20.76 28.94 12.42
CA ARG A 491 22.21 29.12 12.21
C ARG A 491 22.89 27.93 11.49
N PHE A 492 22.51 26.69 11.79
CA PHE A 492 23.11 25.56 11.12
C PHE A 492 22.45 25.27 9.76
N VAL A 493 21.18 25.66 9.60
CA VAL A 493 20.48 25.56 8.32
C VAL A 493 21.08 26.51 7.31
N GLU A 494 21.35 27.76 7.69
CA GLU A 494 22.03 28.72 6.80
C GLU A 494 23.48 28.35 6.46
N ALA A 495 24.10 27.48 7.23
CA ALA A 495 25.44 26.99 6.92
C ALA A 495 25.45 25.86 5.87
N PHE A 496 24.29 25.38 5.44
CA PHE A 496 24.19 24.46 4.31
C PHE A 496 24.26 25.24 2.98
N ASP A 497 24.80 24.60 1.94
CA ASP A 497 24.95 25.22 0.61
C ASP A 497 23.61 25.71 0.05
N ASP A 498 22.51 24.92 0.27
CA ASP A 498 21.17 25.22 -0.21
C ASP A 498 20.24 25.75 0.91
N GLY A 499 20.77 26.05 2.10
CA GLY A 499 20.01 26.60 3.22
C GLY A 499 18.78 25.75 3.58
N TYR A 500 17.59 26.36 3.58
CA TYR A 500 16.32 25.68 3.87
C TYR A 500 15.90 24.69 2.78
N GLU A 501 16.38 24.86 1.53
CA GLU A 501 16.11 23.91 0.44
C GLU A 501 17.09 22.72 0.43
N GLN A 502 18.03 22.68 1.38
CA GLN A 502 18.93 21.53 1.54
C GLN A 502 18.16 20.25 1.75
N VAL A 503 18.36 19.27 0.85
CA VAL A 503 17.79 17.92 0.97
C VAL A 503 18.57 17.13 2.01
N ILE A 504 17.86 16.67 3.06
CA ILE A 504 18.46 16.00 4.22
C ILE A 504 18.61 14.49 4.07
N GLY A 505 18.10 13.92 2.98
CA GLY A 505 18.14 12.48 2.71
C GLY A 505 17.15 11.65 3.55
N GLU A 506 17.19 10.35 3.35
CA GLU A 506 16.30 9.41 4.06
C GLU A 506 16.50 9.51 5.58
N ARG A 507 15.43 9.77 6.32
CA ARG A 507 15.41 9.94 7.80
C ARG A 507 16.46 10.95 8.32
N GLY A 508 16.83 11.93 7.48
CA GLY A 508 17.83 12.94 7.88
C GLY A 508 19.23 12.37 8.11
N LEU A 509 19.66 11.36 7.35
CA LEU A 509 20.96 10.68 7.50
C LEU A 509 22.17 11.65 7.48
N ARG A 510 22.02 12.81 6.82
CA ARG A 510 23.06 13.84 6.72
C ARG A 510 23.15 14.78 7.91
N LEU A 511 22.25 14.62 8.92
CA LEU A 511 22.15 15.49 10.08
C LEU A 511 22.67 14.79 11.34
N SER A 512 23.30 15.55 12.24
CA SER A 512 23.59 15.07 13.59
C SER A 512 22.30 14.89 14.41
N GLY A 513 22.33 14.08 15.48
CA GLY A 513 21.18 13.88 16.36
C GLY A 513 20.59 15.21 16.89
N GLY A 514 21.46 16.13 17.32
CA GLY A 514 21.04 17.44 17.80
C GLY A 514 20.47 18.37 16.72
N GLN A 515 20.91 18.24 15.45
CA GLN A 515 20.30 18.95 14.34
C GLN A 515 18.90 18.42 14.03
N LYS A 516 18.74 17.07 13.98
CA LYS A 516 17.43 16.44 13.81
C LYS A 516 16.43 16.88 14.88
N GLN A 517 16.87 16.86 16.14
CA GLN A 517 16.03 17.24 17.27
C GLN A 517 15.57 18.70 17.17
N ARG A 518 16.46 19.63 16.81
CA ARG A 518 16.10 21.04 16.65
C ARG A 518 15.13 21.27 15.48
N ILE A 519 15.24 20.51 14.39
CA ILE A 519 14.23 20.54 13.32
C ILE A 519 12.87 20.02 13.83
N ALA A 520 12.85 18.95 14.65
CA ALA A 520 11.62 18.46 15.25
C ALA A 520 10.99 19.48 16.23
N VAL A 521 11.83 20.19 17.00
CA VAL A 521 11.37 21.30 17.85
C VAL A 521 10.82 22.45 17.00
N ALA A 522 11.49 22.84 15.91
CA ALA A 522 11.00 23.87 14.98
C ALA A 522 9.63 23.51 14.39
N ARG A 523 9.40 22.23 14.05
CA ARG A 523 8.09 21.71 13.63
C ARG A 523 7.02 21.93 14.69
N ALA A 524 7.35 21.66 15.97
CA ALA A 524 6.43 21.86 17.09
C ALA A 524 6.17 23.35 17.36
N VAL A 525 7.18 24.22 17.22
CA VAL A 525 7.04 25.69 17.31
C VAL A 525 6.08 26.19 16.22
N LEU A 526 6.29 25.78 14.97
CA LEU A 526 5.46 26.21 13.82
C LEU A 526 3.99 25.79 13.98
N LYS A 527 3.75 24.63 14.59
CA LYS A 527 2.39 24.11 14.85
C LYS A 527 1.61 24.97 15.84
N ASP A 528 2.28 25.62 16.78
CA ASP A 528 1.74 26.56 17.77
C ASP A 528 0.50 26.05 18.54
N ALA A 529 0.56 24.81 19.02
CA ALA A 529 -0.55 24.19 19.75
C ALA A 529 -0.52 24.53 21.26
N PRO A 530 -1.70 24.64 21.94
CA PRO A 530 -1.79 24.99 23.35
C PRO A 530 -1.31 23.92 24.32
N ILE A 531 -1.25 22.66 23.88
CA ILE A 531 -0.73 21.53 24.65
C ILE A 531 0.55 21.02 23.98
N LEU A 532 1.56 20.73 24.79
CA LEU A 532 2.83 20.20 24.35
C LEU A 532 3.10 18.84 25.00
N VAL A 533 3.48 17.85 24.19
CA VAL A 533 3.95 16.54 24.66
C VAL A 533 5.41 16.40 24.29
N LEU A 534 6.28 16.23 25.29
CA LEU A 534 7.71 16.03 25.11
C LEU A 534 8.09 14.63 25.59
N ASP A 535 8.55 13.77 24.69
CA ASP A 535 9.04 12.44 25.04
C ASP A 535 10.56 12.40 24.85
N GLU A 536 11.32 12.41 25.97
CA GLU A 536 12.78 12.27 26.06
C GLU A 536 13.61 12.97 24.95
N ALA A 537 13.36 14.22 24.70
CA ALA A 537 13.92 14.96 23.56
C ALA A 537 15.47 15.19 23.61
N THR A 538 16.22 14.66 24.59
CA THR A 538 17.65 14.95 24.77
C THR A 538 18.57 13.76 24.95
N SER A 539 18.09 12.53 24.84
CA SER A 539 18.94 11.33 24.94
C SER A 539 19.90 11.22 23.75
N ALA A 540 21.13 10.83 24.01
CA ALA A 540 22.21 10.59 23.01
C ALA A 540 22.76 11.83 22.26
N LEU A 541 22.68 13.04 22.84
CA LEU A 541 23.26 14.24 22.27
C LEU A 541 24.63 14.60 22.91
N ASP A 542 25.50 15.26 22.13
CA ASP A 542 26.69 15.90 22.71
C ASP A 542 26.29 17.09 23.59
N THR A 543 27.12 17.44 24.58
CA THR A 543 26.80 18.47 25.60
C THR A 543 26.43 19.84 25.02
N LYS A 544 27.02 20.23 23.88
CA LYS A 544 26.71 21.50 23.23
C LYS A 544 25.35 21.48 22.55
N SER A 545 25.08 20.44 21.78
CA SER A 545 23.79 20.23 21.10
C SER A 545 22.68 20.07 22.11
N GLU A 546 22.92 19.37 23.21
CA GLU A 546 21.98 19.20 24.29
C GLU A 546 21.54 20.54 24.91
N ARG A 547 22.49 21.42 25.26
CA ARG A 547 22.15 22.74 25.78
C ARG A 547 21.27 23.58 24.86
N LEU A 548 21.53 23.51 23.53
CA LEU A 548 20.73 24.22 22.55
C LEU A 548 19.32 23.62 22.41
N VAL A 549 19.20 22.30 22.43
CA VAL A 549 17.90 21.62 22.40
C VAL A 549 17.11 21.94 23.67
N GLN A 550 17.77 21.90 24.85
CA GLN A 550 17.13 22.24 26.13
C GLN A 550 16.60 23.67 26.11
N ALA A 551 17.40 24.64 25.67
CA ALA A 551 16.99 26.05 25.55
C ALA A 551 15.78 26.20 24.60
N ALA A 552 15.80 25.49 23.46
CA ALA A 552 14.68 25.50 22.51
C ALA A 552 13.39 24.91 23.12
N LEU A 553 13.51 23.84 23.91
CA LEU A 553 12.37 23.23 24.59
C LEU A 553 11.82 24.14 25.68
N GLU A 554 12.69 24.81 26.45
CA GLU A 554 12.27 25.78 27.49
C GLU A 554 11.50 26.95 26.85
N GLU A 555 11.96 27.49 25.74
CA GLU A 555 11.27 28.53 24.99
C GLU A 555 9.93 28.05 24.43
N LEU A 556 9.91 26.82 23.85
CA LEU A 556 8.69 26.19 23.34
C LEU A 556 7.63 25.99 24.45
N MET A 557 8.02 25.72 25.69
CA MET A 557 7.09 25.49 26.81
C MET A 557 6.44 26.77 27.35
N VAL A 558 6.97 27.96 27.06
CA VAL A 558 6.43 29.22 27.58
C VAL A 558 4.98 29.39 27.12
N GLY A 559 4.07 29.59 28.09
CA GLY A 559 2.65 29.82 27.85
C GLY A 559 1.84 28.61 27.42
N ARG A 560 2.44 27.40 27.34
CA ARG A 560 1.79 26.15 26.94
C ARG A 560 1.66 25.18 28.11
N SER A 561 0.59 24.40 28.11
CA SER A 561 0.41 23.28 29.04
C SER A 561 1.25 22.09 28.56
N SER A 562 2.22 21.64 29.35
CA SER A 562 3.22 20.70 28.87
C SER A 562 3.21 19.40 29.67
N LEU A 563 3.19 18.27 28.97
CA LEU A 563 3.42 16.93 29.50
C LEU A 563 4.83 16.47 29.07
N ILE A 564 5.67 16.21 30.04
CA ILE A 564 7.09 15.89 29.82
C ILE A 564 7.35 14.48 30.33
N VAL A 565 7.70 13.55 29.44
CA VAL A 565 8.27 12.27 29.83
C VAL A 565 9.74 12.50 30.14
N ALA A 566 10.06 12.58 31.42
CA ALA A 566 11.37 13.03 31.86
C ALA A 566 12.36 11.88 32.02
N HIS A 567 13.55 12.07 31.47
CA HIS A 567 14.70 11.17 31.60
C HIS A 567 15.91 11.84 32.25
N ARG A 568 15.76 13.09 32.72
CA ARG A 568 16.79 13.85 33.44
C ARG A 568 16.23 14.54 34.64
N LEU A 569 16.94 14.44 35.76
CA LEU A 569 16.54 15.07 37.01
C LEU A 569 16.58 16.59 36.92
N SER A 570 17.46 17.17 36.10
CA SER A 570 17.49 18.63 35.86
C SER A 570 16.20 19.16 35.23
N THR A 571 15.62 18.40 34.27
CA THR A 571 14.34 18.75 33.67
C THR A 571 13.18 18.62 34.65
N ILE A 572 13.24 17.61 35.53
CA ILE A 572 12.22 17.36 36.54
C ILE A 572 12.21 18.48 37.62
N ALA A 573 13.38 19.03 37.92
CA ALA A 573 13.50 20.09 38.94
C ALA A 573 12.90 21.43 38.49
N SER A 574 12.70 21.67 37.20
CA SER A 574 12.22 22.93 36.63
C SER A 574 10.73 22.94 36.26
N VAL A 575 9.98 21.88 36.62
CA VAL A 575 8.54 21.78 36.32
C VAL A 575 7.67 22.23 37.47
N ASP A 576 6.39 22.53 37.20
CA ASP A 576 5.43 22.96 38.22
C ASP A 576 4.90 21.77 39.03
N ARG A 577 4.75 20.58 38.40
CA ARG A 577 4.27 19.35 39.05
C ARG A 577 5.00 18.13 38.55
N ILE A 578 5.13 17.15 39.41
CA ILE A 578 5.67 15.81 39.11
C ILE A 578 4.57 14.79 39.36
N VAL A 579 4.45 13.83 38.48
CA VAL A 579 3.63 12.62 38.63
C VAL A 579 4.57 11.42 38.59
N THR A 580 4.66 10.67 39.68
CA THR A 580 5.48 9.46 39.72
C THR A 580 4.64 8.22 39.41
N LEU A 581 5.18 7.33 38.59
CA LEU A 581 4.53 6.11 38.13
C LEU A 581 5.33 4.87 38.56
N ARG A 582 4.65 3.89 39.13
CA ARG A 582 5.22 2.59 39.44
C ARG A 582 4.20 1.47 39.15
N GLY A 583 4.61 0.47 38.38
CA GLY A 583 3.73 -0.65 38.04
C GLY A 583 2.43 -0.23 37.33
N GLY A 584 2.46 0.84 36.53
CA GLY A 584 1.29 1.38 35.81
C GLY A 584 0.33 2.22 36.66
N GLN A 585 0.66 2.52 37.92
CA GLN A 585 -0.16 3.31 38.83
C GLN A 585 0.54 4.61 39.24
N VAL A 586 -0.24 5.67 39.48
CA VAL A 586 0.27 6.92 40.05
C VAL A 586 0.55 6.72 41.54
N GLN A 587 1.77 7.02 41.96
CA GLN A 587 2.20 6.92 43.36
C GLN A 587 2.17 8.26 44.08
N GLU A 588 2.68 9.30 43.44
CA GLU A 588 2.78 10.65 44.00
C GLU A 588 2.44 11.70 42.95
N VAL A 589 1.79 12.76 43.37
CA VAL A 589 1.54 13.96 42.58
C VAL A 589 1.81 15.17 43.47
N GLY A 590 2.70 16.06 43.04
CA GLY A 590 3.02 17.26 43.82
C GLY A 590 4.04 18.16 43.14
N THR A 591 4.37 19.27 43.79
CA THR A 591 5.47 20.13 43.35
C THR A 591 6.82 19.47 43.64
N PRO A 592 7.91 19.83 42.91
CA PRO A 592 9.24 19.29 43.19
C PRO A 592 9.66 19.49 44.67
N ALA A 593 9.28 20.60 45.28
CA ALA A 593 9.62 20.91 46.69
C ALA A 593 8.86 19.98 47.66
N GLU A 594 7.57 19.78 47.47
CA GLU A 594 6.74 18.87 48.28
C GLU A 594 7.24 17.44 48.19
N LEU A 595 7.49 16.96 46.99
CA LEU A 595 7.91 15.56 46.77
C LEU A 595 9.36 15.31 47.21
N ALA A 596 10.23 16.31 47.18
CA ALA A 596 11.57 16.19 47.75
C ALA A 596 11.55 15.97 49.28
N ALA A 597 10.52 16.47 49.96
CA ALA A 597 10.34 16.32 51.43
C ALA A 597 9.49 15.09 51.82
N SER A 598 8.81 14.44 50.87
CA SER A 598 7.86 13.33 51.13
C SER A 598 8.55 12.01 51.53
N GLY A 599 9.83 11.82 51.19
CA GLY A 599 10.53 10.54 51.34
C GLY A 599 10.10 9.47 50.32
N GLY A 600 9.30 9.84 49.34
CA GLY A 600 8.79 8.97 48.30
C GLY A 600 9.77 8.72 47.14
N ILE A 601 9.24 8.33 46.00
CA ILE A 601 10.07 7.95 44.80
C ILE A 601 10.96 9.13 44.38
N TYR A 602 10.40 10.32 44.25
CA TYR A 602 11.17 11.48 43.80
C TYR A 602 12.29 11.87 44.78
N ALA A 603 12.03 11.85 46.09
CA ALA A 603 13.05 12.08 47.10
C ALA A 603 14.19 11.08 47.04
N GLN A 604 13.87 9.77 46.86
CA GLN A 604 14.86 8.71 46.68
C GLN A 604 15.73 8.95 45.44
N LEU A 605 15.14 9.37 44.31
CA LEU A 605 15.88 9.68 43.09
C LEU A 605 16.86 10.84 43.27
N LEU A 606 16.48 11.88 44.05
CA LEU A 606 17.37 12.99 44.39
C LEU A 606 18.54 12.53 45.28
N GLU A 607 18.29 11.66 46.25
CA GLU A 607 19.35 11.08 47.08
C GLU A 607 20.33 10.23 46.25
N LEU A 608 19.83 9.39 45.35
CA LEU A 608 20.67 8.59 44.45
C LEU A 608 21.55 9.47 43.54
N GLN A 609 21.00 10.61 43.07
CA GLN A 609 21.79 11.56 42.27
C GLN A 609 22.92 12.19 43.11
N LYS A 610 22.61 12.60 44.35
CA LYS A 610 23.59 13.20 45.28
C LYS A 610 24.69 12.21 45.67
N ALA A 611 24.34 10.93 45.82
CA ALA A 611 25.28 9.88 46.21
C ALA A 611 26.36 9.63 45.12
N GLY A 612 26.06 9.78 43.84
CA GLY A 612 27.00 9.71 42.72
C GLY A 612 27.74 8.37 42.55
N THR A 613 27.40 7.35 43.34
CA THR A 613 28.03 6.02 43.30
C THR A 613 27.64 5.24 42.03
N GLN A 614 28.42 4.21 41.74
CA GLN A 614 28.12 3.36 40.57
C GLN A 614 26.79 2.60 40.72
N GLU A 615 26.46 2.19 41.94
CA GLU A 615 25.16 1.58 42.29
C GLU A 615 24.00 2.58 42.18
N ALA A 616 24.17 3.79 42.66
CA ALA A 616 23.18 4.84 42.52
C ALA A 616 22.90 5.19 41.06
N ARG A 617 23.93 5.23 40.20
CA ARG A 617 23.78 5.41 38.75
C ARG A 617 23.04 4.25 38.08
N LYS A 618 23.26 3.01 38.55
CA LYS A 618 22.52 1.85 38.06
C LYS A 618 21.04 1.93 38.42
N MET A 619 20.72 2.28 39.65
CA MET A 619 19.33 2.49 40.08
C MET A 619 18.64 3.63 39.32
N LEU A 620 19.32 4.76 39.07
CA LEU A 620 18.78 5.85 38.27
C LEU A 620 18.44 5.40 36.84
N LYS A 621 19.26 4.49 36.24
CA LYS A 621 18.97 3.92 34.92
C LYS A 621 17.72 3.04 34.90
N GLU A 622 17.36 2.35 36.00
CA GLU A 622 16.11 1.58 36.08
C GLU A 622 14.88 2.50 35.99
N TYR A 623 14.99 3.75 36.44
CA TYR A 623 13.98 4.79 36.22
C TYR A 623 14.13 5.51 34.88
N GLY A 624 15.04 5.06 34.01
CA GLY A 624 15.31 5.72 32.74
C GLY A 624 16.00 7.09 32.88
N LEU A 625 16.58 7.39 34.03
CA LEU A 625 17.24 8.68 34.31
C LEU A 625 18.74 8.59 34.03
N SER A 626 19.26 9.57 33.27
CA SER A 626 20.69 9.82 33.12
C SER A 626 21.13 10.84 34.18
N GLY A 627 22.11 10.46 34.98
CA GLY A 627 22.67 11.32 36.01
C GLY A 627 23.57 12.42 35.50
#